data_19eeb723cde670a1abdf462041cbb6ba
#
_entry.id   19eeb723cde670a1abdf462041cbb6ba
#
_cell.length_a   1.000
_cell.length_b   1.000
_cell.length_c   1.000
_cell.angle_alpha   90.00
_cell.angle_beta   90.00
_cell.angle_gamma   90.00
#
_symmetry.space_group_name_H-M   'P 1'
#
loop_
_entity.id
_entity.type
_entity.pdbx_description
1 polymer ?
#
loop_
_entity_poly.entity_id
_entity_poly.type
_entity_poly.pdbx_seq_one_letter_code
_entity_poly.pdbx_strand_id
1 'polypeptide(L)'
;MKKIYTCFCTDVIHEGHLNIINEAKKYGDVYVGVMTDAAMVKFSRFSTISFEERIDLVKGIEGVKEVLIQDEVMYDKIVDILHPDYVIHGDNWKTGPMKAIRDNVVKLLSAYGGEVIDVPYTYNENVKRVDAQCKEKLSMPEYRRKRLKQLLKICPIVKTIEVHSGLTGLIAEKTIVENDGAFNQFDAMWISSLCDSTAKGKPDIELVDMTSRFRTIDDVMEVTTKPIIFDGDTGGLTEHFVYTVRSLERMGVSAVIIEDKTGLKKNSLFGTEVQQTQDTIENFCEKISAGKKVQLTDDLMIIARVESLILERGMDDALTRAHAYVKAGADGIMIHSRKKDPAEILEFCDKFRAENKDTPIVVVPSSFNTITEDELSAHGVNIVIYA
;
A
#
# COMPACT_ATOMS: atom_id res chain seq x y z
N MET A 1 -8.97 -41.64 -0.85
CA MET A 1 -7.98 -41.14 -1.84
C MET A 1 -7.04 -40.18 -1.16
N LYS A 2 -5.81 -40.07 -1.63
CA LYS A 2 -4.85 -39.11 -1.09
C LYS A 2 -5.33 -37.68 -1.36
N LYS A 3 -5.08 -36.76 -0.43
CA LYS A 3 -5.40 -35.33 -0.56
C LYS A 3 -4.18 -34.59 -1.13
N ILE A 4 -4.37 -33.91 -2.23
CA ILE A 4 -3.34 -33.15 -2.92
C ILE A 4 -3.69 -31.66 -2.83
N TYR A 5 -2.77 -30.86 -2.34
CA TYR A 5 -2.98 -29.42 -2.20
C TYR A 5 -2.07 -28.62 -3.11
N THR A 6 -2.61 -27.57 -3.72
CA THR A 6 -1.85 -26.50 -4.39
C THR A 6 -2.49 -25.15 -4.09
N CYS A 7 -1.75 -24.06 -4.24
CA CYS A 7 -2.27 -22.71 -4.01
C CYS A 7 -2.10 -21.80 -5.23
N PHE A 8 -3.13 -21.04 -5.55
CA PHE A 8 -3.15 -20.07 -6.63
C PHE A 8 -3.42 -18.65 -6.11
N CYS A 9 -2.69 -17.68 -6.67
CA CYS A 9 -2.84 -16.25 -6.37
C CYS A 9 -3.04 -15.42 -7.65
N THR A 10 -3.76 -15.96 -8.63
CA THR A 10 -3.87 -15.36 -9.96
C THR A 10 -5.29 -14.98 -10.33
N ASP A 11 -5.43 -13.93 -11.15
CA ASP A 11 -6.67 -13.52 -11.81
C ASP A 11 -6.89 -14.26 -13.12
N VAL A 12 -5.85 -14.91 -13.65
CA VAL A 12 -5.88 -15.55 -14.96
C VAL A 12 -5.36 -16.96 -14.83
N ILE A 13 -6.16 -17.93 -15.25
CA ILE A 13 -5.73 -19.32 -15.38
C ILE A 13 -5.01 -19.50 -16.71
N HIS A 14 -3.77 -19.92 -16.66
CA HIS A 14 -2.94 -20.22 -17.81
C HIS A 14 -2.39 -21.65 -17.77
N GLU A 15 -1.73 -22.07 -18.83
CA GLU A 15 -1.20 -23.43 -19.00
C GLU A 15 -0.40 -23.92 -17.80
N GLY A 16 0.38 -23.06 -17.14
CA GLY A 16 1.16 -23.43 -15.94
C GLY A 16 0.28 -23.90 -14.78
N HIS A 17 -0.86 -23.25 -14.54
CA HIS A 17 -1.81 -23.68 -13.52
C HIS A 17 -2.47 -25.02 -13.88
N LEU A 18 -2.85 -25.18 -15.15
CA LEU A 18 -3.45 -26.42 -15.65
C LEU A 18 -2.47 -27.60 -15.56
N ASN A 19 -1.17 -27.38 -15.85
CA ASN A 19 -0.15 -28.39 -15.72
C ASN A 19 0.03 -28.87 -14.27
N ILE A 20 -0.03 -27.93 -13.29
CA ILE A 20 -0.01 -28.27 -11.86
C ILE A 20 -1.23 -29.14 -11.51
N ILE A 21 -2.45 -28.77 -11.93
CA ILE A 21 -3.68 -29.55 -11.68
C ILE A 21 -3.59 -30.92 -12.34
N ASN A 22 -3.13 -31.01 -13.59
CA ASN A 22 -3.00 -32.28 -14.31
C ASN A 22 -1.97 -33.22 -13.66
N GLU A 23 -0.89 -32.67 -13.11
CA GLU A 23 0.06 -33.46 -12.34
C GLU A 23 -0.54 -33.93 -11.02
N ALA A 24 -1.22 -33.03 -10.28
CA ALA A 24 -1.88 -33.31 -9.02
C ALA A 24 -2.90 -34.47 -9.13
N LYS A 25 -3.70 -34.48 -10.19
CA LYS A 25 -4.69 -35.55 -10.49
C LYS A 25 -4.10 -36.96 -10.52
N LYS A 26 -2.82 -37.11 -10.81
CA LYS A 26 -2.16 -38.44 -10.84
C LYS A 26 -1.99 -39.04 -9.45
N TYR A 27 -2.01 -38.23 -8.41
CA TYR A 27 -1.73 -38.64 -7.04
C TYR A 27 -3.00 -38.78 -6.18
N GLY A 28 -4.08 -38.06 -6.50
CA GLY A 28 -5.31 -38.15 -5.71
C GLY A 28 -6.31 -37.03 -5.97
N ASP A 29 -7.11 -36.73 -4.96
CA ASP A 29 -8.12 -35.67 -4.97
C ASP A 29 -7.45 -34.31 -4.83
N VAL A 30 -7.72 -33.38 -5.76
CA VAL A 30 -7.07 -32.09 -5.84
C VAL A 30 -7.88 -31.02 -5.09
N TYR A 31 -7.25 -30.41 -4.11
CA TYR A 31 -7.72 -29.26 -3.35
C TYR A 31 -6.90 -28.03 -3.73
N VAL A 32 -7.55 -26.95 -4.08
CA VAL A 32 -6.86 -25.73 -4.50
C VAL A 32 -7.16 -24.59 -3.54
N GLY A 33 -6.10 -24.06 -2.92
CA GLY A 33 -6.18 -22.83 -2.16
C GLY A 33 -6.20 -21.61 -3.09
N VAL A 34 -7.13 -20.69 -2.85
CA VAL A 34 -7.12 -19.36 -3.47
C VAL A 34 -6.71 -18.35 -2.42
N MET A 35 -5.60 -17.64 -2.69
CA MET A 35 -5.09 -16.63 -1.76
C MET A 35 -6.03 -15.44 -1.67
N THR A 36 -6.31 -14.99 -0.44
CA THR A 36 -7.03 -13.73 -0.21
C THR A 36 -6.20 -12.52 -0.66
N ASP A 37 -6.87 -11.38 -0.87
CA ASP A 37 -6.18 -10.13 -1.22
C ASP A 37 -5.19 -9.72 -0.12
N ALA A 38 -5.54 -9.90 1.14
CA ALA A 38 -4.67 -9.63 2.28
C ALA A 38 -3.38 -10.48 2.28
N ALA A 39 -3.48 -11.76 1.90
CA ALA A 39 -2.31 -12.62 1.76
C ALA A 39 -1.46 -12.24 0.54
N MET A 40 -2.10 -11.91 -0.59
CA MET A 40 -1.40 -11.52 -1.83
C MET A 40 -0.60 -10.24 -1.70
N VAL A 41 -1.12 -9.24 -0.98
CA VAL A 41 -0.46 -7.94 -0.78
C VAL A 41 0.89 -8.09 -0.11
N LYS A 42 1.08 -9.07 0.76
CA LYS A 42 2.38 -9.36 1.42
C LYS A 42 3.51 -9.70 0.42
N PHE A 43 3.16 -9.97 -0.84
CA PHE A 43 4.10 -10.13 -1.96
C PHE A 43 3.95 -9.05 -3.03
N SER A 44 3.40 -7.88 -2.69
CA SER A 44 3.06 -6.82 -3.67
C SER A 44 2.25 -7.32 -4.85
N ARG A 45 1.44 -8.35 -4.65
CA ARG A 45 0.52 -8.85 -5.68
C ARG A 45 -0.87 -8.27 -5.44
N PHE A 46 -1.44 -7.75 -6.50
CA PHE A 46 -2.79 -7.19 -6.51
C PHE A 46 -3.60 -7.90 -7.57
N SER A 47 -4.85 -8.19 -7.24
CA SER A 47 -5.79 -8.73 -8.21
C SER A 47 -6.49 -7.60 -8.98
N THR A 48 -6.88 -7.91 -10.21
CA THR A 48 -7.71 -7.04 -11.07
C THR A 48 -9.18 -7.44 -11.04
N ILE A 49 -9.50 -8.60 -10.41
CA ILE A 49 -10.85 -9.12 -10.22
C ILE A 49 -11.07 -9.42 -8.73
N SER A 50 -12.31 -9.56 -8.31
CA SER A 50 -12.65 -9.81 -6.91
C SER A 50 -12.19 -11.19 -6.43
N PHE A 51 -12.11 -11.35 -5.11
CA PHE A 51 -11.74 -12.64 -4.51
C PHE A 51 -12.75 -13.74 -4.87
N GLU A 52 -14.04 -13.42 -4.91
CA GLU A 52 -15.12 -14.30 -5.28
C GLU A 52 -15.00 -14.77 -6.73
N GLU A 53 -14.68 -13.85 -7.67
CA GLU A 53 -14.44 -14.20 -9.07
C GLU A 53 -13.23 -15.13 -9.22
N ARG A 54 -12.17 -14.95 -8.44
CA ARG A 54 -10.99 -15.84 -8.45
C ARG A 54 -11.36 -17.25 -7.94
N ILE A 55 -12.18 -17.34 -6.90
CA ILE A 55 -12.70 -18.63 -6.42
C ILE A 55 -13.51 -19.33 -7.51
N ASP A 56 -14.39 -18.60 -8.18
CA ASP A 56 -15.25 -19.19 -9.21
C ASP A 56 -14.47 -19.64 -10.45
N LEU A 57 -13.42 -18.88 -10.85
CA LEU A 57 -12.49 -19.31 -11.88
C LEU A 57 -11.83 -20.66 -11.54
N VAL A 58 -11.34 -20.82 -10.31
CA VAL A 58 -10.66 -22.04 -9.89
C VAL A 58 -11.63 -23.21 -9.74
N LYS A 59 -12.85 -22.98 -9.24
CA LYS A 59 -13.91 -24.01 -9.20
C LYS A 59 -14.27 -24.55 -10.58
N GLY A 60 -14.15 -23.72 -11.61
CA GLY A 60 -14.42 -24.10 -13.00
C GLY A 60 -13.36 -25.02 -13.64
N ILE A 61 -12.21 -25.24 -12.97
CA ILE A 61 -11.16 -26.10 -13.52
C ILE A 61 -11.50 -27.57 -13.35
N GLU A 62 -11.50 -28.32 -14.46
CA GLU A 62 -11.74 -29.75 -14.44
C GLU A 62 -10.68 -30.50 -13.60
N GLY A 63 -11.17 -31.27 -12.62
CA GLY A 63 -10.33 -32.07 -11.73
C GLY A 63 -10.04 -31.40 -10.39
N VAL A 64 -10.47 -30.18 -10.16
CA VAL A 64 -10.50 -29.57 -8.83
C VAL A 64 -11.69 -30.16 -8.05
N LYS A 65 -11.40 -30.78 -6.93
CA LYS A 65 -12.41 -31.36 -6.06
C LYS A 65 -13.05 -30.31 -5.15
N GLU A 66 -12.23 -29.44 -4.59
CA GLU A 66 -12.67 -28.41 -3.66
C GLU A 66 -11.73 -27.22 -3.72
N VAL A 67 -12.28 -26.02 -3.56
CA VAL A 67 -11.54 -24.75 -3.44
C VAL A 67 -11.57 -24.31 -2.00
N LEU A 68 -10.38 -24.05 -1.44
CA LEU A 68 -10.17 -23.61 -0.07
C LEU A 68 -9.68 -22.16 -0.04
N ILE A 69 -9.96 -21.45 1.05
CA ILE A 69 -9.46 -20.09 1.27
C ILE A 69 -8.07 -20.19 1.92
N GLN A 70 -7.09 -19.54 1.30
CA GLN A 70 -5.76 -19.35 1.90
C GLN A 70 -5.60 -17.88 2.28
N ASP A 71 -5.79 -17.57 3.55
CA ASP A 71 -5.75 -16.23 4.12
C ASP A 71 -4.36 -15.81 4.62
N GLU A 72 -3.40 -16.72 4.56
CA GLU A 72 -2.01 -16.49 4.94
C GLU A 72 -1.05 -16.92 3.82
N VAL A 73 0.15 -16.32 3.81
CA VAL A 73 1.21 -16.69 2.88
C VAL A 73 1.81 -18.04 3.25
N MET A 74 1.97 -18.29 4.56
CA MET A 74 2.46 -19.56 5.10
C MET A 74 1.37 -20.62 5.05
N TYR A 75 1.77 -21.88 5.05
CA TYR A 75 0.84 -23.00 4.84
C TYR A 75 0.41 -23.68 6.16
N ASP A 76 0.86 -23.18 7.32
CA ASP A 76 0.61 -23.76 8.61
C ASP A 76 -0.87 -24.06 8.82
N LYS A 77 -1.70 -23.04 8.70
CA LYS A 77 -3.14 -23.11 8.92
C LYS A 77 -3.84 -24.08 7.93
N ILE A 78 -3.49 -24.02 6.65
CA ILE A 78 -4.13 -24.88 5.66
C ILE A 78 -3.67 -26.33 5.77
N VAL A 79 -2.42 -26.57 6.15
CA VAL A 79 -1.90 -27.90 6.42
C VAL A 79 -2.58 -28.51 7.64
N ASP A 80 -2.79 -27.74 8.70
CA ASP A 80 -3.50 -28.18 9.91
C ASP A 80 -4.97 -28.53 9.64
N ILE A 81 -5.65 -27.79 8.76
CA ILE A 81 -7.06 -28.03 8.42
C ILE A 81 -7.21 -29.23 7.47
N LEU A 82 -6.41 -29.26 6.41
CA LEU A 82 -6.58 -30.25 5.34
C LEU A 82 -5.83 -31.56 5.58
N HIS A 83 -4.65 -31.50 6.23
CA HIS A 83 -3.70 -32.62 6.35
C HIS A 83 -3.44 -33.26 4.99
N PRO A 84 -2.86 -32.53 4.00
CA PRO A 84 -2.65 -33.05 2.67
C PRO A 84 -1.52 -34.09 2.64
N ASP A 85 -1.72 -35.20 1.91
CA ASP A 85 -0.65 -36.17 1.67
C ASP A 85 0.48 -35.58 0.81
N TYR A 86 0.12 -34.69 -0.13
CA TYR A 86 1.05 -33.99 -0.98
C TYR A 86 0.69 -32.52 -1.14
N VAL A 87 1.71 -31.66 -1.10
CA VAL A 87 1.63 -30.29 -1.61
C VAL A 87 2.36 -30.22 -2.94
N ILE A 88 1.68 -29.78 -4.00
CA ILE A 88 2.26 -29.66 -5.35
C ILE A 88 2.40 -28.18 -5.70
N HIS A 89 3.59 -27.80 -6.21
CA HIS A 89 3.89 -26.43 -6.64
C HIS A 89 4.91 -26.44 -7.79
N GLY A 90 4.96 -25.35 -8.56
CA GLY A 90 6.04 -25.14 -9.53
C GLY A 90 7.40 -25.02 -8.83
N ASP A 91 8.44 -25.55 -9.42
CA ASP A 91 9.80 -25.60 -8.83
C ASP A 91 10.48 -24.22 -8.69
N ASN A 92 9.84 -23.15 -9.20
CA ASN A 92 10.29 -21.77 -9.06
C ASN A 92 10.35 -21.28 -7.60
N TRP A 93 9.72 -21.96 -6.64
CA TRP A 93 9.81 -21.63 -5.21
C TRP A 93 11.03 -22.24 -4.50
N LYS A 94 11.87 -23.01 -5.21
CA LYS A 94 13.13 -23.55 -4.67
C LYS A 94 14.19 -22.50 -4.40
N THR A 95 14.02 -21.32 -4.98
CA THR A 95 14.99 -20.22 -4.91
C THR A 95 14.28 -18.89 -4.64
N GLY A 96 15.04 -17.86 -4.25
CA GLY A 96 14.51 -16.55 -3.97
C GLY A 96 13.64 -16.49 -2.70
N PRO A 97 12.78 -15.46 -2.57
CA PRO A 97 11.98 -15.24 -1.36
C PRO A 97 11.01 -16.39 -1.05
N MET A 98 10.52 -17.09 -2.06
CA MET A 98 9.59 -18.21 -1.89
C MET A 98 10.22 -19.46 -1.26
N LYS A 99 11.56 -19.54 -1.19
CA LYS A 99 12.27 -20.70 -0.63
C LYS A 99 11.91 -20.96 0.83
N ALA A 100 11.78 -19.89 1.64
CA ALA A 100 11.40 -20.02 3.04
C ALA A 100 10.01 -20.66 3.21
N ILE A 101 9.04 -20.32 2.35
CA ILE A 101 7.70 -20.93 2.36
C ILE A 101 7.81 -22.42 2.03
N ARG A 102 8.56 -22.77 1.00
CA ARG A 102 8.78 -24.19 0.62
C ARG A 102 9.40 -24.99 1.76
N ASP A 103 10.45 -24.45 2.38
CA ASP A 103 11.16 -25.12 3.47
C ASP A 103 10.23 -25.33 4.69
N ASN A 104 9.36 -24.35 5.00
CA ASN A 104 8.31 -24.50 6.00
C ASN A 104 7.32 -25.61 5.63
N VAL A 105 6.81 -25.63 4.41
CA VAL A 105 5.87 -26.67 3.95
C VAL A 105 6.51 -28.07 4.04
N VAL A 106 7.76 -28.24 3.63
CA VAL A 106 8.49 -29.51 3.78
C VAL A 106 8.53 -29.95 5.24
N LYS A 107 8.83 -29.01 6.17
CA LYS A 107 8.86 -29.29 7.61
C LYS A 107 7.48 -29.70 8.14
N LEU A 108 6.43 -28.97 7.78
CA LEU A 108 5.06 -29.26 8.21
C LEU A 108 4.59 -30.65 7.74
N LEU A 109 4.78 -30.96 6.47
CA LEU A 109 4.36 -32.23 5.89
C LEU A 109 5.15 -33.42 6.46
N SER A 110 6.46 -33.27 6.65
CA SER A 110 7.31 -34.35 7.19
C SER A 110 6.91 -34.77 8.61
N ALA A 111 6.21 -33.92 9.37
CA ALA A 111 5.75 -34.24 10.73
C ALA A 111 4.73 -35.38 10.78
N TYR A 112 4.03 -35.66 9.66
CA TYR A 112 3.03 -36.74 9.56
C TYR A 112 3.18 -37.63 8.31
N GLY A 113 4.33 -37.53 7.60
CA GLY A 113 4.65 -38.39 6.46
C GLY A 113 4.11 -37.90 5.11
N GLY A 114 3.69 -36.64 5.02
CA GLY A 114 3.37 -35.98 3.76
C GLY A 114 4.62 -35.51 3.03
N GLU A 115 4.51 -35.18 1.75
CA GLU A 115 5.66 -34.79 0.90
C GLU A 115 5.33 -33.61 -0.01
N VAL A 116 6.36 -32.89 -0.43
CA VAL A 116 6.28 -31.82 -1.45
C VAL A 116 6.65 -32.40 -2.82
N ILE A 117 5.83 -32.12 -3.82
CA ILE A 117 6.09 -32.46 -5.22
C ILE A 117 6.35 -31.18 -5.98
N ASP A 118 7.58 -31.02 -6.45
CA ASP A 118 7.98 -29.89 -7.29
C ASP A 118 7.77 -30.24 -8.78
N VAL A 119 6.87 -29.51 -9.44
CA VAL A 119 6.63 -29.65 -10.88
C VAL A 119 7.50 -28.65 -11.64
N PRO A 120 8.14 -29.06 -12.75
CA PRO A 120 8.88 -28.10 -13.56
C PRO A 120 8.03 -26.89 -13.93
N TYR A 121 8.54 -25.68 -13.64
CA TYR A 121 7.80 -24.46 -13.93
C TYR A 121 7.57 -24.32 -15.44
N THR A 122 6.33 -24.10 -15.82
CA THR A 122 5.96 -23.92 -17.23
C THR A 122 6.41 -22.54 -17.69
N TYR A 123 7.60 -22.49 -18.28
CA TYR A 123 8.19 -21.24 -18.77
C TYR A 123 8.11 -21.17 -20.29
N ASN A 124 6.99 -20.67 -20.78
CA ASN A 124 6.78 -20.46 -22.22
C ASN A 124 6.35 -19.01 -22.52
N GLU A 125 6.36 -18.63 -23.79
CA GLU A 125 6.07 -17.27 -24.22
C GLU A 125 4.61 -16.85 -23.91
N ASN A 126 3.66 -17.78 -23.87
CA ASN A 126 2.27 -17.47 -23.52
C ASN A 126 2.13 -17.09 -22.04
N VAL A 127 2.78 -17.83 -21.13
CA VAL A 127 2.78 -17.53 -19.69
C VAL A 127 3.44 -16.17 -19.44
N LYS A 128 4.62 -15.92 -20.04
CA LYS A 128 5.30 -14.63 -19.97
C LYS A 128 4.43 -13.47 -20.44
N ARG A 129 3.73 -13.67 -21.56
CA ARG A 129 2.84 -12.66 -22.12
C ARG A 129 1.66 -12.35 -21.19
N VAL A 130 1.05 -13.36 -20.59
CA VAL A 130 -0.05 -13.19 -19.62
C VAL A 130 0.43 -12.43 -18.39
N ASP A 131 1.58 -12.82 -17.84
CA ASP A 131 2.17 -12.13 -16.68
C ASP A 131 2.50 -10.66 -16.98
N ALA A 132 3.06 -10.40 -18.17
CA ALA A 132 3.35 -9.04 -18.62
C ALA A 132 2.06 -8.21 -18.78
N GLN A 133 1.01 -8.76 -19.39
CA GLN A 133 -0.29 -8.10 -19.55
C GLN A 133 -0.96 -7.80 -18.21
N CYS A 134 -0.86 -8.70 -17.21
CA CYS A 134 -1.35 -8.44 -15.86
C CYS A 134 -0.64 -7.26 -15.22
N LYS A 135 0.70 -7.20 -15.33
CA LYS A 135 1.48 -6.06 -14.83
C LYS A 135 1.13 -4.76 -15.53
N GLU A 136 1.03 -4.78 -16.86
CA GLU A 136 0.65 -3.62 -17.66
C GLU A 136 -0.74 -3.11 -17.23
N LYS A 137 -1.72 -4.00 -17.09
CA LYS A 137 -3.06 -3.65 -16.60
C LYS A 137 -3.00 -3.01 -15.20
N LEU A 138 -2.20 -3.56 -14.29
CA LEU A 138 -2.02 -3.01 -12.94
C LEU A 138 -1.28 -1.66 -12.94
N SER A 139 -0.57 -1.29 -13.99
CA SER A 139 0.08 0.01 -14.13
C SER A 139 -0.86 1.12 -14.61
N MET A 140 -2.05 0.77 -15.14
CA MET A 140 -3.02 1.74 -15.64
C MET A 140 -3.53 2.67 -14.53
N PRO A 141 -3.80 3.96 -14.83
CA PRO A 141 -4.20 4.95 -13.84
C PRO A 141 -5.40 4.55 -12.99
N GLU A 142 -6.42 3.91 -13.57
CA GLU A 142 -7.62 3.47 -12.86
C GLU A 142 -7.36 2.38 -11.81
N TYR A 143 -6.32 1.54 -12.00
CA TYR A 143 -5.91 0.55 -11.01
C TYR A 143 -5.01 1.15 -9.94
N ARG A 144 -4.10 2.05 -10.34
CA ARG A 144 -3.18 2.71 -9.40
C ARG A 144 -3.91 3.61 -8.41
N ARG A 145 -4.83 4.48 -8.88
CA ARG A 145 -5.56 5.42 -8.02
C ARG A 145 -6.24 4.75 -6.83
N LYS A 146 -6.99 3.69 -7.08
CA LYS A 146 -7.79 3.02 -6.04
C LYS A 146 -6.97 2.15 -5.08
N ARG A 147 -5.70 1.88 -5.40
CA ARG A 147 -4.89 0.89 -4.68
C ARG A 147 -4.65 1.24 -3.22
N LEU A 148 -4.41 2.52 -2.90
CA LEU A 148 -4.26 2.94 -1.51
C LEU A 148 -5.53 2.67 -0.69
N LYS A 149 -6.70 2.99 -1.23
CA LYS A 149 -7.98 2.67 -0.57
C LYS A 149 -8.22 1.17 -0.42
N GLN A 150 -7.75 0.36 -1.35
CA GLN A 150 -7.79 -1.10 -1.22
C GLN A 150 -6.88 -1.58 -0.08
N LEU A 151 -5.63 -1.09 -0.02
CA LEU A 151 -4.70 -1.40 1.06
C LEU A 151 -5.26 -1.04 2.44
N LEU A 152 -5.85 0.14 2.58
CA LEU A 152 -6.46 0.60 3.84
C LEU A 152 -7.62 -0.27 4.34
N LYS A 153 -8.24 -1.06 3.46
CA LYS A 153 -9.30 -2.01 3.85
C LYS A 153 -8.77 -3.35 4.33
N ILE A 154 -7.55 -3.72 3.93
CA ILE A 154 -7.01 -5.06 4.14
C ILE A 154 -5.77 -5.08 5.03
N CYS A 155 -5.04 -3.97 5.15
CA CYS A 155 -3.87 -3.85 6.01
C CYS A 155 -4.23 -3.07 7.27
N PRO A 156 -3.81 -3.55 8.46
CA PRO A 156 -3.99 -2.79 9.70
C PRO A 156 -3.23 -1.46 9.66
N ILE A 157 -2.07 -1.46 9.00
CA ILE A 157 -1.24 -0.27 8.76
C ILE A 157 -0.58 -0.37 7.39
N VAL A 158 -0.51 0.73 6.65
CA VAL A 158 0.15 0.85 5.34
C VAL A 158 1.51 1.48 5.55
N LYS A 159 2.57 0.74 5.20
CA LYS A 159 3.96 1.18 5.31
C LYS A 159 4.39 1.87 4.03
N THR A 160 4.71 3.14 4.13
CA THR A 160 5.04 3.99 2.99
C THR A 160 6.49 4.47 3.08
N ILE A 161 7.28 4.28 2.02
CA ILE A 161 8.68 4.73 1.96
C ILE A 161 8.83 5.95 1.06
N GLU A 162 9.68 6.88 1.46
CA GLU A 162 10.06 8.02 0.63
C GLU A 162 10.85 7.59 -0.61
N VAL A 163 10.48 8.16 -1.77
CA VAL A 163 11.19 8.01 -3.05
C VAL A 163 11.19 9.34 -3.81
N HIS A 164 12.26 9.62 -4.57
CA HIS A 164 12.45 10.87 -5.29
C HIS A 164 13.05 10.70 -6.69
N SER A 165 13.16 9.48 -7.17
CA SER A 165 13.65 9.15 -8.52
C SER A 165 13.23 7.75 -8.92
N GLY A 166 13.29 7.41 -10.20
CA GLY A 166 13.09 6.04 -10.68
C GLY A 166 14.03 5.03 -10.01
N LEU A 167 15.27 5.41 -9.70
CA LEU A 167 16.21 4.51 -9.01
C LEU A 167 15.75 4.19 -7.57
N THR A 168 15.38 5.21 -6.78
CA THR A 168 14.88 4.98 -5.41
C THR A 168 13.56 4.22 -5.42
N GLY A 169 12.68 4.50 -6.40
CA GLY A 169 11.47 3.73 -6.65
C GLY A 169 11.75 2.26 -6.96
N LEU A 170 12.72 1.97 -7.82
CA LEU A 170 13.13 0.61 -8.16
C LEU A 170 13.67 -0.16 -6.94
N ILE A 171 14.49 0.50 -6.11
CA ILE A 171 15.01 -0.10 -4.87
C ILE A 171 13.84 -0.44 -3.94
N ALA A 172 12.93 0.52 -3.69
CA ALA A 172 11.76 0.32 -2.83
C ALA A 172 10.82 -0.79 -3.35
N GLU A 173 10.63 -0.88 -4.69
CA GLU A 173 9.82 -1.93 -5.32
C GLU A 173 10.40 -3.33 -5.13
N LYS A 174 11.73 -3.46 -5.16
CA LYS A 174 12.43 -4.77 -5.14
C LYS A 174 12.83 -5.21 -3.75
N THR A 175 12.81 -4.32 -2.76
CA THR A 175 13.24 -4.66 -1.40
C THR A 175 12.15 -5.46 -0.69
N ILE A 176 12.48 -6.71 -0.39
CA ILE A 176 11.69 -7.62 0.43
C ILE A 176 12.64 -8.19 1.49
N VAL A 177 12.25 -8.10 2.75
CA VAL A 177 13.02 -8.65 3.87
C VAL A 177 12.24 -9.82 4.47
N GLU A 178 12.90 -10.95 4.62
CA GLU A 178 12.36 -12.10 5.33
C GLU A 178 12.92 -12.09 6.76
N ASN A 179 12.02 -12.20 7.73
CA ASN A 179 12.38 -12.31 9.13
C ASN A 179 11.43 -13.31 9.81
N ASP A 180 11.99 -14.38 10.39
CA ASP A 180 11.25 -15.45 11.08
C ASP A 180 10.06 -16.02 10.27
N GLY A 181 10.25 -16.18 8.95
CA GLY A 181 9.22 -16.68 8.03
C GLY A 181 8.18 -15.66 7.61
N ALA A 182 8.24 -14.44 8.14
CA ALA A 182 7.40 -13.33 7.68
C ALA A 182 8.13 -12.49 6.62
N PHE A 183 7.39 -12.10 5.57
CA PHE A 183 7.90 -11.23 4.53
C PHE A 183 7.46 -9.80 4.80
N ASN A 184 8.42 -8.88 4.83
CA ASN A 184 8.20 -7.47 5.04
C ASN A 184 8.67 -6.66 3.83
N GLN A 185 7.84 -5.71 3.42
CA GLN A 185 8.12 -4.75 2.35
C GLN A 185 7.34 -3.48 2.61
N PHE A 186 7.66 -2.43 1.88
CA PHE A 186 6.82 -1.23 1.87
C PHE A 186 5.62 -1.43 0.94
N ASP A 187 4.46 -0.93 1.35
CA ASP A 187 3.18 -1.11 0.66
C ASP A 187 2.91 0.02 -0.34
N ALA A 188 3.43 1.22 -0.06
CA ALA A 188 3.23 2.44 -0.82
C ALA A 188 4.51 3.26 -0.92
N MET A 189 4.51 4.25 -1.82
CA MET A 189 5.61 5.19 -2.01
C MET A 189 5.15 6.62 -1.75
N TRP A 190 5.99 7.39 -1.05
CA TRP A 190 5.81 8.80 -0.77
C TRP A 190 6.77 9.64 -1.60
N ILE A 191 6.26 10.56 -2.43
CA ILE A 191 7.09 11.53 -3.15
C ILE A 191 7.04 12.85 -2.37
N SER A 192 8.06 13.05 -1.51
CA SER A 192 8.15 14.23 -0.67
C SER A 192 8.62 15.45 -1.46
N SER A 193 8.13 16.63 -1.08
CA SER A 193 8.62 17.90 -1.65
C SER A 193 10.05 18.18 -1.23
N LEU A 194 10.41 17.82 0.00
CA LEU A 194 11.77 18.02 0.53
C LEU A 194 12.83 17.25 -0.27
N CYS A 195 12.65 15.94 -0.43
CA CYS A 195 13.64 15.12 -1.13
C CYS A 195 13.65 15.43 -2.63
N ASP A 196 12.50 15.65 -3.25
CA ASP A 196 12.41 16.03 -4.66
C ASP A 196 13.09 17.39 -4.94
N SER A 197 12.87 18.39 -4.09
CA SER A 197 13.56 19.70 -4.19
C SER A 197 15.05 19.56 -3.97
N THR A 198 15.47 18.81 -2.95
CA THR A 198 16.88 18.58 -2.62
C THR A 198 17.60 17.84 -3.74
N ALA A 199 16.98 16.81 -4.33
CA ALA A 199 17.53 16.08 -5.47
C ALA A 199 17.76 16.98 -6.70
N LYS A 200 17.00 18.08 -6.81
CA LYS A 200 17.13 19.10 -7.85
C LYS A 200 18.04 20.29 -7.43
N GLY A 201 18.68 20.20 -6.25
CA GLY A 201 19.55 21.26 -5.71
C GLY A 201 18.80 22.55 -5.36
N LYS A 202 17.54 22.45 -4.96
CA LYS A 202 16.66 23.58 -4.64
C LYS A 202 16.13 23.51 -3.20
N PRO A 203 15.85 24.64 -2.55
CA PRO A 203 15.22 24.66 -1.24
C PRO A 203 13.75 24.20 -1.33
N ASP A 204 13.28 23.59 -0.25
CA ASP A 204 11.89 23.13 -0.08
C ASP A 204 10.96 24.29 0.36
N ILE A 205 10.64 25.13 -0.57
CA ILE A 205 9.80 26.33 -0.40
C ILE A 205 8.77 26.51 -1.54
N GLU A 206 8.30 25.42 -2.10
CA GLU A 206 7.44 25.42 -3.30
C GLU A 206 8.11 26.03 -4.54
N LEU A 207 9.46 26.00 -4.60
CA LEU A 207 10.22 26.54 -5.71
C LEU A 207 10.21 25.62 -6.93
N VAL A 208 10.13 24.32 -6.73
CA VAL A 208 10.04 23.33 -7.81
C VAL A 208 8.60 23.33 -8.33
N ASP A 209 8.43 23.71 -9.58
CA ASP A 209 7.11 23.79 -10.21
C ASP A 209 6.46 22.41 -10.41
N MET A 210 5.13 22.40 -10.51
CA MET A 210 4.35 21.15 -10.61
C MET A 210 4.72 20.33 -11.85
N THR A 211 5.10 20.94 -12.97
CA THR A 211 5.50 20.20 -14.18
C THR A 211 6.76 19.37 -13.90
N SER A 212 7.73 19.97 -13.21
CA SER A 212 8.94 19.27 -12.78
C SER A 212 8.66 18.15 -11.78
N ARG A 213 7.73 18.38 -10.86
CA ARG A 213 7.32 17.39 -9.85
C ARG A 213 6.54 16.23 -10.48
N PHE A 214 5.71 16.49 -11.49
CA PHE A 214 5.01 15.45 -12.25
C PHE A 214 5.96 14.52 -13.00
N ARG A 215 7.11 15.03 -13.51
CA ARG A 215 8.14 14.18 -14.11
C ARG A 215 8.75 13.21 -13.09
N THR A 216 8.95 13.63 -11.85
CA THR A 216 9.41 12.71 -10.79
C THR A 216 8.37 11.62 -10.54
N ILE A 217 7.07 11.94 -10.57
CA ILE A 217 6.00 10.93 -10.49
C ILE A 217 6.10 9.94 -11.66
N ASP A 218 6.22 10.43 -12.89
CA ASP A 218 6.35 9.59 -14.10
C ASP A 218 7.55 8.65 -13.98
N ASP A 219 8.74 9.15 -13.61
CA ASP A 219 9.96 8.36 -13.45
C ASP A 219 9.79 7.24 -12.40
N VAL A 220 9.09 7.52 -11.31
CA VAL A 220 8.79 6.51 -10.27
C VAL A 220 7.75 5.51 -10.78
N MET A 221 6.73 5.96 -11.52
CA MET A 221 5.68 5.10 -12.05
C MET A 221 6.17 4.08 -13.08
N GLU A 222 7.27 4.37 -13.79
CA GLU A 222 7.90 3.43 -14.73
C GLU A 222 8.41 2.14 -14.04
N VAL A 223 8.76 2.21 -12.76
CA VAL A 223 9.45 1.12 -12.07
C VAL A 223 8.58 0.41 -11.03
N THR A 224 7.40 0.95 -10.69
CA THR A 224 6.54 0.41 -9.63
C THR A 224 5.08 0.32 -10.05
N THR A 225 4.37 -0.64 -9.44
CA THR A 225 2.90 -0.67 -9.44
C THR A 225 2.32 -0.35 -8.05
N LYS A 226 3.14 -0.04 -7.04
CA LYS A 226 2.68 0.38 -5.71
C LYS A 226 1.94 1.73 -5.79
N PRO A 227 0.98 1.99 -4.88
CA PRO A 227 0.30 3.27 -4.84
C PRO A 227 1.28 4.39 -4.49
N ILE A 228 1.07 5.56 -5.11
CA ILE A 228 1.87 6.77 -4.85
C ILE A 228 1.03 7.74 -4.03
N ILE A 229 1.63 8.23 -2.94
CA ILE A 229 1.16 9.35 -2.15
C ILE A 229 2.07 10.53 -2.49
N PHE A 230 1.49 11.63 -2.92
CA PHE A 230 2.22 12.82 -3.39
C PHE A 230 2.12 13.95 -2.35
N ASP A 231 3.25 14.55 -2.02
CA ASP A 231 3.33 15.78 -1.21
C ASP A 231 2.93 16.98 -2.07
N GLY A 232 1.76 17.50 -1.82
CA GLY A 232 1.21 18.66 -2.52
C GLY A 232 1.59 20.00 -1.90
N ASP A 233 2.52 20.02 -0.94
CA ASP A 233 2.93 21.23 -0.20
C ASP A 233 1.69 21.92 0.46
N THR A 234 1.51 23.23 0.26
CA THR A 234 0.29 23.96 0.71
C THR A 234 -0.90 23.77 -0.23
N GLY A 235 -0.71 23.08 -1.36
CA GLY A 235 -1.66 23.04 -2.47
C GLY A 235 -1.69 24.32 -3.32
N GLY A 236 -0.92 25.36 -2.95
CA GLY A 236 -0.92 26.65 -3.63
C GLY A 236 -2.27 27.38 -3.56
N LEU A 237 -2.58 28.14 -4.59
CA LEU A 237 -3.89 28.79 -4.73
C LEU A 237 -4.98 27.76 -5.02
N THR A 238 -6.18 27.95 -4.49
CA THR A 238 -7.32 27.03 -4.66
C THR A 238 -7.61 26.74 -6.14
N GLU A 239 -7.54 27.77 -6.99
CA GLU A 239 -7.76 27.65 -8.43
C GLU A 239 -6.68 26.80 -9.11
N HIS A 240 -5.45 26.83 -8.64
CA HIS A 240 -4.36 25.98 -9.16
C HIS A 240 -4.46 24.56 -8.62
N PHE A 241 -4.84 24.40 -7.35
CA PHE A 241 -5.02 23.09 -6.72
C PHE A 241 -6.04 22.21 -7.46
N VAL A 242 -7.12 22.82 -7.94
CA VAL A 242 -8.11 22.15 -8.81
C VAL A 242 -7.46 21.46 -10.02
N TYR A 243 -6.54 22.15 -10.70
CA TYR A 243 -5.84 21.56 -11.86
C TYR A 243 -4.78 20.52 -11.44
N THR A 244 -4.13 20.72 -10.30
CA THR A 244 -3.22 19.75 -9.70
C THR A 244 -3.95 18.43 -9.42
N VAL A 245 -5.09 18.47 -8.75
CA VAL A 245 -5.93 17.30 -8.47
C VAL A 245 -6.33 16.56 -9.75
N ARG A 246 -6.81 17.28 -10.76
CA ARG A 246 -7.18 16.69 -12.06
C ARG A 246 -5.99 16.00 -12.75
N SER A 247 -4.80 16.57 -12.64
CA SER A 247 -3.59 16.00 -13.23
C SER A 247 -3.15 14.75 -12.49
N LEU A 248 -3.09 14.78 -11.16
CA LEU A 248 -2.76 13.64 -10.31
C LEU A 248 -3.74 12.48 -10.51
N GLU A 249 -5.03 12.77 -10.64
CA GLU A 249 -6.05 11.77 -10.91
C GLU A 249 -5.83 11.08 -12.25
N ARG A 250 -5.53 11.84 -13.32
CA ARG A 250 -5.22 11.27 -14.64
C ARG A 250 -3.94 10.43 -14.67
N MET A 251 -2.93 10.85 -13.91
CA MET A 251 -1.68 10.10 -13.79
C MET A 251 -1.84 8.79 -13.01
N GLY A 252 -2.87 8.67 -12.17
CA GLY A 252 -3.10 7.48 -11.36
C GLY A 252 -2.46 7.56 -9.97
N VAL A 253 -2.17 8.76 -9.46
CA VAL A 253 -1.74 8.97 -8.07
C VAL A 253 -2.88 8.57 -7.12
N SER A 254 -2.55 7.89 -6.02
CA SER A 254 -3.54 7.36 -5.09
C SER A 254 -3.95 8.36 -4.01
N ALA A 255 -3.04 9.25 -3.61
CA ALA A 255 -3.35 10.32 -2.67
C ALA A 255 -2.47 11.56 -2.88
N VAL A 256 -3.01 12.72 -2.55
CA VAL A 256 -2.26 13.96 -2.37
C VAL A 256 -2.43 14.43 -0.93
N ILE A 257 -1.32 14.81 -0.29
CA ILE A 257 -1.33 15.44 1.04
C ILE A 257 -1.05 16.93 0.86
N ILE A 258 -1.88 17.78 1.45
CA ILE A 258 -1.68 19.23 1.50
C ILE A 258 -1.68 19.72 2.94
N GLU A 259 -0.79 20.66 3.27
CA GLU A 259 -0.66 21.22 4.63
C GLU A 259 -1.41 22.54 4.78
N ASP A 260 -1.98 22.77 5.94
CA ASP A 260 -2.79 23.97 6.28
C ASP A 260 -1.91 25.19 6.61
N LYS A 261 -0.91 25.47 5.76
CA LYS A 261 -0.06 26.68 5.83
C LYS A 261 -0.30 27.60 4.64
N THR A 262 0.03 28.87 4.81
CA THR A 262 -0.05 29.90 3.78
C THR A 262 1.27 30.60 3.57
N GLY A 263 1.36 31.32 2.44
CA GLY A 263 2.56 32.05 2.06
C GLY A 263 3.66 31.12 1.54
N LEU A 264 4.89 31.61 1.59
CA LEU A 264 6.03 30.82 1.20
C LEU A 264 6.23 29.68 2.20
N LYS A 265 6.11 28.43 1.76
CA LYS A 265 6.33 27.24 2.56
C LYS A 265 7.65 27.30 3.32
N LYS A 266 7.65 26.84 4.54
CA LYS A 266 8.82 26.57 5.37
C LYS A 266 8.80 25.14 5.83
N ASN A 267 9.97 24.51 5.96
CA ASN A 267 10.05 23.16 6.48
C ASN A 267 9.49 23.10 7.91
N SER A 268 8.57 22.18 8.15
CA SER A 268 7.90 22.03 9.44
C SER A 268 8.83 21.69 10.59
N LEU A 269 9.99 21.05 10.32
CA LEU A 269 10.99 20.75 11.34
C LEU A 269 11.62 22.01 11.98
N PHE A 270 11.53 23.17 11.32
CA PHE A 270 11.93 24.44 11.95
C PHE A 270 10.92 24.91 13.01
N GLY A 271 9.69 24.40 13.00
CA GLY A 271 8.64 24.77 13.96
C GLY A 271 8.47 26.28 14.06
N THR A 272 8.48 26.80 15.29
CA THR A 272 8.35 28.24 15.58
C THR A 272 9.67 29.03 15.51
N GLU A 273 10.80 28.37 15.18
CA GLU A 273 12.10 29.04 14.98
C GLU A 273 12.12 29.94 13.73
N VAL A 274 11.24 29.68 12.78
CA VAL A 274 10.98 30.54 11.62
C VAL A 274 9.51 30.92 11.57
N GLN A 275 9.23 32.13 11.09
CA GLN A 275 7.83 32.56 10.95
C GLN A 275 7.12 31.66 9.92
N GLN A 276 6.09 30.99 10.36
CA GLN A 276 5.17 30.20 9.56
C GLN A 276 3.74 30.62 9.87
N THR A 277 2.89 30.69 8.84
CA THR A 277 1.51 31.11 9.00
C THR A 277 0.59 29.94 8.65
N GLN A 278 -0.24 29.54 9.63
CA GLN A 278 -1.30 28.57 9.40
C GLN A 278 -2.48 29.24 8.73
N ASP A 279 -3.08 28.57 7.75
CA ASP A 279 -4.27 29.06 7.05
C ASP A 279 -5.48 29.09 7.99
N THR A 280 -6.49 29.88 7.62
CA THR A 280 -7.77 29.79 8.31
C THR A 280 -8.44 28.45 8.00
N ILE A 281 -9.27 27.99 8.93
CA ILE A 281 -10.04 26.74 8.74
C ILE A 281 -10.92 26.88 7.50
N GLU A 282 -11.55 28.01 7.32
CA GLU A 282 -12.48 28.30 6.22
C GLU A 282 -11.79 28.20 4.86
N ASN A 283 -10.64 28.88 4.69
CA ASN A 283 -9.90 28.89 3.42
C ASN A 283 -9.38 27.49 3.07
N PHE A 284 -8.86 26.77 4.06
CA PHE A 284 -8.34 25.42 3.80
C PHE A 284 -9.48 24.43 3.53
N CYS A 285 -10.62 24.54 4.20
CA CYS A 285 -11.84 23.79 3.89
C CYS A 285 -12.35 24.06 2.48
N GLU A 286 -12.32 25.33 2.03
CA GLU A 286 -12.69 25.69 0.66
C GLU A 286 -11.78 25.03 -0.36
N LYS A 287 -10.46 25.04 -0.13
CA LYS A 287 -9.47 24.37 -0.99
C LYS A 287 -9.72 22.86 -1.08
N ILE A 288 -9.94 22.17 0.04
CA ILE A 288 -10.29 20.75 0.07
C ILE A 288 -11.56 20.49 -0.73
N SER A 289 -12.63 21.25 -0.45
CA SER A 289 -13.93 21.09 -1.12
C SER A 289 -13.83 21.33 -2.63
N ALA A 290 -13.05 22.34 -3.06
CA ALA A 290 -12.80 22.61 -4.47
C ALA A 290 -12.04 21.46 -5.15
N GLY A 291 -11.03 20.90 -4.47
CA GLY A 291 -10.30 19.72 -4.94
C GLY A 291 -11.22 18.50 -5.06
N LYS A 292 -12.06 18.23 -4.07
CA LYS A 292 -13.03 17.11 -4.11
C LYS A 292 -14.05 17.26 -5.24
N LYS A 293 -14.55 18.44 -5.44
CA LYS A 293 -15.59 18.72 -6.46
C LYS A 293 -15.14 18.46 -7.90
N VAL A 294 -13.84 18.54 -8.18
CA VAL A 294 -13.30 18.36 -9.54
C VAL A 294 -12.83 16.96 -9.85
N GLN A 295 -12.81 16.08 -8.87
CA GLN A 295 -12.52 14.68 -9.08
C GLN A 295 -13.58 14.04 -9.98
N LEU A 296 -13.15 13.13 -10.86
CA LEU A 296 -14.03 12.31 -11.70
C LEU A 296 -14.39 10.99 -11.04
N THR A 297 -13.55 10.55 -10.10
CA THR A 297 -13.71 9.33 -9.33
C THR A 297 -13.43 9.61 -7.86
N ASP A 298 -13.89 8.72 -6.98
CA ASP A 298 -13.57 8.80 -5.55
C ASP A 298 -12.24 8.11 -5.18
N ASP A 299 -11.45 7.70 -6.19
CA ASP A 299 -10.26 6.88 -5.96
C ASP A 299 -9.06 7.66 -5.41
N LEU A 300 -8.78 8.86 -5.97
CA LEU A 300 -7.73 9.75 -5.45
C LEU A 300 -8.13 10.32 -4.11
N MET A 301 -7.30 10.13 -3.09
CA MET A 301 -7.51 10.68 -1.76
C MET A 301 -6.91 12.08 -1.64
N ILE A 302 -7.65 13.02 -1.03
CA ILE A 302 -7.11 14.31 -0.56
C ILE A 302 -6.94 14.19 0.95
N ILE A 303 -5.70 14.22 1.43
CA ILE A 303 -5.35 14.09 2.84
C ILE A 303 -4.93 15.46 3.34
N ALA A 304 -5.58 15.90 4.43
CA ALA A 304 -5.30 17.20 5.07
C ALA A 304 -4.23 17.03 6.14
N ARG A 305 -3.10 17.73 6.00
CA ARG A 305 -2.04 17.77 6.99
C ARG A 305 -2.26 18.95 7.92
N VAL A 306 -2.39 18.63 9.21
CA VAL A 306 -2.64 19.59 10.29
C VAL A 306 -1.32 20.00 10.92
N GLU A 307 -0.94 21.24 10.85
CA GLU A 307 0.32 21.79 11.35
C GLU A 307 0.20 22.43 12.75
N SER A 308 -0.94 22.29 13.42
CA SER A 308 -1.22 22.93 14.71
C SER A 308 -0.19 22.58 15.79
N LEU A 309 0.25 21.30 15.88
CA LEU A 309 1.24 20.88 16.86
C LEU A 309 2.65 21.41 16.52
N ILE A 310 2.97 21.51 15.24
CA ILE A 310 4.23 22.13 14.76
C ILE A 310 4.29 23.63 15.12
N LEU A 311 3.14 24.29 15.00
CA LEU A 311 3.01 25.75 15.23
C LEU A 311 2.59 26.08 16.67
N GLU A 312 2.61 25.09 17.57
CA GLU A 312 2.32 25.23 19.01
C GLU A 312 0.94 25.83 19.29
N ARG A 313 -0.06 25.55 18.42
CA ARG A 313 -1.45 25.97 18.59
C ARG A 313 -2.23 25.09 19.56
N GLY A 314 -1.67 23.94 19.92
CA GLY A 314 -2.23 22.98 20.87
C GLY A 314 -3.17 21.95 20.28
N MET A 315 -3.56 21.02 21.14
CA MET A 315 -4.35 19.84 20.78
C MET A 315 -5.77 20.18 20.34
N ASP A 316 -6.43 21.14 21.02
CA ASP A 316 -7.81 21.51 20.71
C ASP A 316 -7.93 22.15 19.33
N ASP A 317 -6.96 22.99 18.92
CA ASP A 317 -6.89 23.54 17.57
C ASP A 317 -6.66 22.44 16.54
N ALA A 318 -5.75 21.49 16.83
CA ALA A 318 -5.48 20.36 15.94
C ALA A 318 -6.73 19.50 15.68
N LEU A 319 -7.47 19.15 16.72
CA LEU A 319 -8.72 18.38 16.63
C LEU A 319 -9.82 19.16 15.90
N THR A 320 -10.01 20.45 16.25
CA THR A 320 -11.00 21.32 15.59
C THR A 320 -10.76 21.38 14.08
N ARG A 321 -9.51 21.56 13.65
CA ARG A 321 -9.13 21.58 12.24
C ARG A 321 -9.35 20.22 11.58
N ALA A 322 -8.89 19.13 12.20
CA ALA A 322 -9.06 17.80 11.66
C ALA A 322 -10.53 17.48 11.38
N HIS A 323 -11.43 17.76 12.33
CA HIS A 323 -12.86 17.54 12.15
C HIS A 323 -13.47 18.45 11.05
N ALA A 324 -13.05 19.71 10.99
CA ALA A 324 -13.50 20.64 9.95
C ALA A 324 -13.06 20.17 8.55
N TYR A 325 -11.83 19.69 8.42
CA TYR A 325 -11.27 19.21 7.14
C TYR A 325 -11.96 17.94 6.66
N VAL A 326 -12.23 16.99 7.56
CA VAL A 326 -13.04 15.80 7.23
C VAL A 326 -14.43 16.20 6.76
N LYS A 327 -15.08 17.14 7.45
CA LYS A 327 -16.40 17.67 7.06
C LYS A 327 -16.36 18.36 5.69
N ALA A 328 -15.24 19.00 5.33
CA ALA A 328 -15.02 19.60 4.03
C ALA A 328 -14.74 18.59 2.91
N GLY A 329 -14.55 17.30 3.24
CA GLY A 329 -14.36 16.20 2.31
C GLY A 329 -12.95 15.63 2.25
N ALA A 330 -12.07 15.96 3.20
CA ALA A 330 -10.77 15.30 3.29
C ALA A 330 -10.94 13.78 3.50
N ASP A 331 -10.23 12.97 2.71
CA ASP A 331 -10.27 11.51 2.77
C ASP A 331 -9.35 10.92 3.85
N GLY A 332 -8.53 11.75 4.48
CA GLY A 332 -7.61 11.37 5.56
C GLY A 332 -7.04 12.59 6.26
N ILE A 333 -6.49 12.39 7.45
CA ILE A 333 -5.83 13.42 8.25
C ILE A 333 -4.38 12.99 8.49
N MET A 334 -3.44 13.88 8.22
CA MET A 334 -2.04 13.72 8.63
C MET A 334 -1.78 14.66 9.80
N ILE A 335 -1.30 14.10 10.90
CA ILE A 335 -0.84 14.88 12.05
C ILE A 335 0.69 14.82 12.13
N HIS A 336 1.30 15.95 12.41
CA HIS A 336 2.75 16.08 12.42
C HIS A 336 3.23 16.68 13.74
N SER A 337 4.35 16.15 14.25
CA SER A 337 5.03 16.65 15.44
C SER A 337 6.55 16.62 15.25
N ARG A 338 7.26 17.56 15.87
CA ARG A 338 8.72 17.58 15.96
C ARG A 338 9.27 17.08 17.30
N LYS A 339 8.38 16.72 18.24
CA LYS A 339 8.81 16.17 19.52
C LYS A 339 9.37 14.75 19.35
N LYS A 340 10.33 14.40 20.18
CA LYS A 340 10.93 13.06 20.22
C LYS A 340 10.02 12.05 20.91
N ASP A 341 9.16 12.53 21.81
CA ASP A 341 8.17 11.72 22.52
C ASP A 341 6.90 11.62 21.67
N PRO A 342 6.39 10.41 21.37
CA PRO A 342 5.18 10.19 20.59
C PRO A 342 3.89 10.60 21.31
N ALA A 343 3.93 10.92 22.62
CA ALA A 343 2.76 11.10 23.48
C ALA A 343 1.70 12.05 22.89
N GLU A 344 2.11 13.20 22.31
CA GLU A 344 1.13 14.14 21.74
C GLU A 344 0.48 13.63 20.44
N ILE A 345 1.20 12.81 19.67
CA ILE A 345 0.65 12.16 18.46
C ILE A 345 -0.37 11.09 18.88
N LEU A 346 -0.03 10.28 19.88
CA LEU A 346 -0.93 9.24 20.41
C LEU A 346 -2.17 9.87 21.05
N GLU A 347 -2.00 10.95 21.81
CA GLU A 347 -3.12 11.72 22.39
C GLU A 347 -4.06 12.25 21.30
N PHE A 348 -3.50 12.80 20.22
CA PHE A 348 -4.31 13.24 19.07
C PHE A 348 -5.07 12.07 18.45
N CYS A 349 -4.39 10.95 18.19
CA CYS A 349 -4.99 9.76 17.59
C CYS A 349 -6.16 9.25 18.43
N ASP A 350 -5.96 9.08 19.75
CA ASP A 350 -6.98 8.56 20.65
C ASP A 350 -8.21 9.49 20.71
N LYS A 351 -7.99 10.80 20.86
CA LYS A 351 -9.08 11.80 20.88
C LYS A 351 -9.83 11.86 19.56
N PHE A 352 -9.10 11.87 18.45
CA PHE A 352 -9.73 11.89 17.12
C PHE A 352 -10.52 10.60 16.85
N ARG A 353 -10.00 9.43 17.23
CA ARG A 353 -10.68 8.13 17.08
C ARG A 353 -11.92 7.99 17.94
N ALA A 354 -11.99 8.66 19.08
CA ALA A 354 -13.18 8.68 19.92
C ALA A 354 -14.41 9.26 19.19
N GLU A 355 -14.18 10.20 18.27
CA GLU A 355 -15.23 10.89 17.51
C GLU A 355 -15.33 10.46 16.05
N ASN A 356 -14.21 9.99 15.46
CA ASN A 356 -14.14 9.58 14.06
C ASN A 356 -13.38 8.25 13.91
N LYS A 357 -14.10 7.18 13.60
CA LYS A 357 -13.55 5.81 13.52
C LYS A 357 -12.99 5.46 12.13
N ASP A 358 -13.45 6.13 11.08
CA ASP A 358 -13.29 5.66 9.71
C ASP A 358 -12.22 6.43 8.92
N THR A 359 -11.99 7.71 9.23
CA THR A 359 -11.04 8.54 8.47
C THR A 359 -9.61 8.10 8.72
N PRO A 360 -8.83 7.71 7.70
CA PRO A 360 -7.44 7.33 7.86
C PRO A 360 -6.57 8.41 8.52
N ILE A 361 -5.72 7.99 9.47
CA ILE A 361 -4.71 8.83 10.10
C ILE A 361 -3.34 8.48 9.51
N VAL A 362 -2.59 9.51 9.11
CA VAL A 362 -1.23 9.42 8.58
C VAL A 362 -0.25 10.07 9.55
N VAL A 363 0.88 9.40 9.79
CA VAL A 363 1.98 9.92 10.62
C VAL A 363 3.33 9.74 9.93
N VAL A 364 4.29 10.60 10.30
CA VAL A 364 5.70 10.52 9.88
C VAL A 364 6.57 10.48 11.15
N PRO A 365 6.96 9.29 11.63
CA PRO A 365 7.63 9.14 12.93
C PRO A 365 9.12 9.49 12.92
N SER A 366 9.62 10.28 11.97
CA SER A 366 11.05 10.65 11.89
C SER A 366 11.57 11.32 13.17
N SER A 367 10.73 12.12 13.84
CA SER A 367 11.10 12.78 15.10
C SER A 367 10.92 11.88 16.32
N PHE A 368 9.96 10.93 16.30
CA PHE A 368 9.59 10.03 17.41
C PHE A 368 9.73 8.56 17.02
N ASN A 369 10.88 8.18 16.52
CA ASN A 369 11.17 6.87 15.92
C ASN A 369 11.39 5.73 16.93
N THR A 370 11.01 5.90 18.18
CA THR A 370 11.09 4.87 19.24
C THR A 370 9.80 4.05 19.37
N ILE A 371 8.75 4.39 18.62
CA ILE A 371 7.46 3.71 18.60
C ILE A 371 7.40 2.67 17.50
N THR A 372 6.70 1.57 17.74
CA THR A 372 6.52 0.48 16.75
C THR A 372 5.27 0.70 15.87
N GLU A 373 5.21 0.01 14.72
CA GLU A 373 4.04 0.00 13.85
C GLU A 373 2.80 -0.55 14.57
N ASP A 374 2.98 -1.59 15.41
CA ASP A 374 1.90 -2.20 16.16
C ASP A 374 1.31 -1.22 17.19
N GLU A 375 2.16 -0.46 17.90
CA GLU A 375 1.72 0.57 18.83
C GLU A 375 0.96 1.69 18.10
N LEU A 376 1.48 2.16 16.97
CA LEU A 376 0.79 3.16 16.13
C LEU A 376 -0.57 2.65 15.65
N SER A 377 -0.62 1.40 15.18
CA SER A 377 -1.87 0.77 14.73
C SER A 377 -2.88 0.62 15.88
N ALA A 378 -2.43 0.29 17.09
CA ALA A 378 -3.30 0.18 18.27
C ALA A 378 -3.97 1.51 18.64
N HIS A 379 -3.32 2.66 18.34
CA HIS A 379 -3.89 4.01 18.46
C HIS A 379 -4.64 4.48 17.21
N GLY A 380 -4.88 3.59 16.24
CA GLY A 380 -5.71 3.85 15.07
C GLY A 380 -5.00 4.59 13.93
N VAL A 381 -3.67 4.61 13.90
CA VAL A 381 -2.90 5.06 12.73
C VAL A 381 -3.04 4.05 11.60
N ASN A 382 -3.26 4.51 10.38
CA ASN A 382 -3.48 3.67 9.21
C ASN A 382 -2.35 3.74 8.19
N ILE A 383 -1.60 4.85 8.16
CA ILE A 383 -0.48 5.04 7.23
C ILE A 383 0.72 5.57 8.01
N VAL A 384 1.85 4.89 7.88
CA VAL A 384 3.15 5.36 8.40
C VAL A 384 4.06 5.68 7.22
N ILE A 385 4.60 6.90 7.20
CA ILE A 385 5.56 7.36 6.20
C ILE A 385 6.96 7.35 6.79
N TYR A 386 7.86 6.63 6.17
CA TYR A 386 9.29 6.59 6.46
C TYR A 386 10.01 7.55 5.50
N ALA A 387 10.44 8.72 6.03
CA ALA A 387 11.06 9.80 5.27
C ALA A 387 12.27 10.40 6.02
#